data_b22bc981f1ed054f2dea8e4533a07b0a
#
_entry.id   b22bc981f1ed054f2dea8e4533a07b0a
#
_cell.length_a   1.000
_cell.length_b   1.000
_cell.length_c   1.000
_cell.angle_alpha   90.00
_cell.angle_beta   90.00
_cell.angle_gamma   90.00
#
_symmetry.space_group_name_H-M   'P 1'
#
loop_
_entity.id
_entity.type
_entity.pdbx_description
1 polymer ?
#
loop_
_entity_poly.entity_id
_entity_poly.type
_entity_poly.pdbx_seq_one_letter_code
_entity_poly.pdbx_strand_id
1 'polypeptide(L)'
;MVLLKDMQELPTRDEARHLDQADPLSAFRARFHIPQHDGEDAMYFTGNSLGLQPKRAAEALQVELEDWATHGVEGHFQGRHPWVNYHERFTSGLCHLTGAKPHEVVAMNGLTVNLHLLLVSFYRPSGRRKKLMCEAKAFPSDRYALCSQIRMHGGDPEEDLIEVAPREGEHLIREEDWLAAIAQASDELATVMVGGVNYYTGQWHNLQAITKAAHSVGATCGFDLAHAMGNVPLQLHDWNVDFACWCSYKYVNSGPGAVSGVFVHERHVRNKEGQGTLMPRLEGWWGHDAASRFNMDPAFIPMPTAEAWQLSNAPVLNMAVHKVALDLFEDAGMAALRERSLRLTAYLERVVQSVARRTGTDLEILTPNDPTQRGCQLSIVAHGHGRSLFDHLMAHGVVVDWREPAVIRMAPVPLYNSFEDIARFGKVLEEGLLAHGQG
;
A
#
# COMPACT_ATOMS: atom_id res chain seq x y z
N MET A 1 1.35 -35.10 -19.97
CA MET A 1 0.03 -35.18 -20.67
C MET A 1 -1.16 -34.89 -19.73
N VAL A 2 -1.05 -35.12 -18.44
CA VAL A 2 -2.08 -34.75 -17.44
C VAL A 2 -2.15 -33.22 -17.22
N LEU A 3 -1.02 -32.51 -17.24
CA LEU A 3 -0.92 -31.05 -17.02
C LEU A 3 -1.56 -30.18 -18.14
N LEU A 4 -1.70 -30.68 -19.36
CA LEU A 4 -2.28 -29.92 -20.48
C LEU A 4 -3.82 -30.02 -20.56
N LYS A 5 -4.43 -31.06 -20.00
CA LYS A 5 -5.89 -31.21 -19.94
C LYS A 5 -6.49 -30.31 -18.87
N ASP A 6 -5.79 -30.12 -17.74
CA ASP A 6 -6.23 -29.29 -16.61
C ASP A 6 -6.24 -27.77 -16.91
N MET A 7 -5.58 -27.32 -17.98
CA MET A 7 -5.52 -25.90 -18.35
C MET A 7 -6.70 -25.42 -19.21
N GLN A 8 -7.58 -26.29 -19.68
CA GLN A 8 -8.73 -25.93 -20.54
C GLN A 8 -10.07 -25.85 -19.80
N GLU A 9 -10.16 -26.45 -18.61
CA GLU A 9 -11.39 -26.43 -17.83
C GLU A 9 -11.35 -25.32 -16.77
N LEU A 10 -12.48 -24.61 -16.62
CA LEU A 10 -12.67 -23.74 -15.47
C LEU A 10 -12.71 -24.57 -14.21
N PRO A 11 -11.98 -24.17 -13.16
CA PRO A 11 -12.07 -24.84 -11.87
C PRO A 11 -13.52 -24.85 -11.37
N THR A 12 -13.95 -25.99 -10.89
CA THR A 12 -15.28 -26.12 -10.29
C THR A 12 -15.36 -25.47 -8.91
N ARG A 13 -16.57 -25.09 -8.50
CA ARG A 13 -16.81 -24.54 -7.16
C ARG A 13 -16.42 -25.55 -6.06
N ASP A 14 -16.58 -26.84 -6.30
CA ASP A 14 -16.23 -27.89 -5.33
C ASP A 14 -14.72 -28.05 -5.18
N GLU A 15 -13.96 -27.99 -6.27
CA GLU A 15 -12.48 -27.96 -6.21
C GLU A 15 -11.97 -26.74 -5.45
N ALA A 16 -12.54 -25.56 -5.71
CA ALA A 16 -12.20 -24.34 -4.99
C ALA A 16 -12.48 -24.46 -3.48
N ARG A 17 -13.62 -25.02 -3.09
CA ARG A 17 -13.96 -25.29 -1.68
C ARG A 17 -12.99 -26.24 -0.99
N HIS A 18 -12.52 -27.27 -1.69
CA HIS A 18 -11.49 -28.15 -1.14
C HIS A 18 -10.17 -27.43 -0.88
N LEU A 19 -9.79 -26.49 -1.78
CA LEU A 19 -8.61 -25.66 -1.55
C LEU A 19 -8.79 -24.72 -0.35
N ASP A 20 -9.98 -24.13 -0.18
CA ASP A 20 -10.31 -23.29 0.98
C ASP A 20 -10.32 -24.08 2.29
N GLN A 21 -10.83 -25.30 2.30
CA GLN A 21 -10.83 -26.18 3.48
C GLN A 21 -9.42 -26.60 3.91
N ALA A 22 -8.52 -26.76 2.95
CA ALA A 22 -7.12 -27.11 3.21
C ALA A 22 -6.25 -25.89 3.58
N ASP A 23 -6.79 -24.68 3.49
CA ASP A 23 -6.05 -23.46 3.70
C ASP A 23 -6.11 -23.00 5.17
N PRO A 24 -4.96 -22.94 5.89
CA PRO A 24 -4.95 -22.60 7.32
C PRO A 24 -5.42 -21.15 7.60
N LEU A 25 -5.34 -20.25 6.62
CA LEU A 25 -5.78 -18.86 6.75
C LEU A 25 -7.25 -18.64 6.33
N SER A 26 -7.98 -19.66 5.86
CA SER A 26 -9.37 -19.52 5.43
C SER A 26 -10.29 -18.99 6.53
N ALA A 27 -10.02 -19.32 7.78
CA ALA A 27 -10.80 -18.85 8.94
C ALA A 27 -10.74 -17.33 9.16
N PHE A 28 -9.74 -16.64 8.61
CA PHE A 28 -9.64 -15.18 8.74
C PHE A 28 -10.78 -14.44 8.03
N ARG A 29 -11.35 -15.00 6.95
CA ARG A 29 -12.53 -14.45 6.26
C ARG A 29 -13.67 -14.15 7.23
N ALA A 30 -13.92 -15.04 8.20
CA ALA A 30 -14.98 -14.87 9.20
C ALA A 30 -14.79 -13.66 10.14
N ARG A 31 -13.60 -13.06 10.14
CA ARG A 31 -13.28 -11.85 10.93
C ARG A 31 -13.68 -10.54 10.24
N PHE A 32 -14.18 -10.61 9.00
CA PHE A 32 -14.59 -9.44 8.20
C PHE A 32 -16.08 -9.43 7.90
N HIS A 33 -16.64 -8.24 7.67
CA HIS A 33 -17.93 -8.07 7.04
C HIS A 33 -17.74 -8.11 5.52
N ILE A 34 -18.37 -9.08 4.87
CA ILE A 34 -18.33 -9.19 3.41
C ILE A 34 -19.62 -8.54 2.87
N PRO A 35 -19.54 -7.58 1.92
CA PRO A 35 -20.73 -7.04 1.26
C PRO A 35 -21.56 -8.15 0.62
N GLN A 36 -22.88 -7.97 0.61
CA GLN A 36 -23.81 -8.95 0.04
C GLN A 36 -24.33 -8.47 -1.32
N HIS A 37 -24.53 -9.41 -2.22
CA HIS A 37 -25.20 -9.22 -3.50
C HIS A 37 -26.18 -10.38 -3.72
N ASP A 38 -27.46 -10.06 -3.89
CA ASP A 38 -28.56 -11.02 -4.06
C ASP A 38 -28.60 -12.15 -2.99
N GLY A 39 -28.22 -11.81 -1.76
CA GLY A 39 -28.23 -12.75 -0.63
C GLY A 39 -27.01 -13.67 -0.51
N GLU A 40 -26.04 -13.54 -1.40
CA GLU A 40 -24.72 -14.20 -1.31
C GLU A 40 -23.60 -13.20 -1.04
N ASP A 41 -22.48 -13.69 -0.49
CA ASP A 41 -21.26 -12.88 -0.34
C ASP A 41 -20.80 -12.39 -1.71
N ALA A 42 -20.58 -11.09 -1.85
CA ALA A 42 -19.96 -10.49 -3.04
C ALA A 42 -18.52 -10.99 -3.21
N MET A 43 -18.09 -11.13 -4.44
CA MET A 43 -16.70 -11.43 -4.80
C MET A 43 -15.90 -10.11 -4.77
N TYR A 44 -15.40 -9.75 -3.59
CA TYR A 44 -14.79 -8.43 -3.32
C TYR A 44 -13.29 -8.44 -3.63
N PHE A 45 -12.88 -7.90 -4.79
CA PHE A 45 -11.49 -7.85 -5.24
C PHE A 45 -10.90 -6.44 -5.27
N THR A 46 -11.41 -5.53 -4.45
CA THR A 46 -10.97 -4.12 -4.43
C THR A 46 -10.25 -3.70 -3.15
N GLY A 47 -9.62 -4.64 -2.45
CA GLY A 47 -8.78 -4.32 -1.30
C GLY A 47 -7.57 -3.42 -1.61
N ASN A 48 -7.19 -3.34 -2.88
CA ASN A 48 -6.24 -2.36 -3.41
C ASN A 48 -6.78 -0.92 -3.47
N SER A 49 -8.08 -0.72 -3.26
CA SER A 49 -8.75 0.58 -3.22
C SER A 49 -9.28 0.90 -1.81
N LEU A 50 -10.06 -0.02 -1.23
CA LEU A 50 -10.52 0.02 0.15
C LEU A 50 -10.61 -1.41 0.70
N GLY A 51 -9.96 -1.67 1.83
CA GLY A 51 -10.06 -2.95 2.53
C GLY A 51 -11.42 -3.16 3.19
N LEU A 52 -11.76 -4.42 3.48
CA LEU A 52 -13.01 -4.77 4.16
C LEU A 52 -12.97 -4.42 5.64
N GLN A 53 -14.15 -4.17 6.21
CA GLN A 53 -14.31 -3.84 7.61
C GLN A 53 -14.05 -5.06 8.51
N PRO A 54 -13.06 -5.00 9.43
CA PRO A 54 -12.93 -5.98 10.49
C PRO A 54 -14.14 -5.93 11.43
N LYS A 55 -14.69 -7.09 11.83
CA LYS A 55 -15.88 -7.16 12.70
C LYS A 55 -15.68 -6.50 14.06
N ARG A 56 -14.45 -6.54 14.59
CA ARG A 56 -14.12 -5.90 15.87
C ARG A 56 -13.94 -4.38 15.81
N ALA A 57 -14.03 -3.77 14.62
CA ALA A 57 -13.84 -2.33 14.46
C ALA A 57 -14.86 -1.50 15.26
N ALA A 58 -16.14 -1.91 15.27
CA ALA A 58 -17.18 -1.22 16.03
C ALA A 58 -16.94 -1.30 17.55
N GLU A 59 -16.52 -2.47 18.06
CA GLU A 59 -16.17 -2.65 19.48
C GLU A 59 -14.99 -1.75 19.89
N ALA A 60 -13.95 -1.69 19.07
CA ALA A 60 -12.79 -0.85 19.34
C ALA A 60 -13.15 0.64 19.41
N LEU A 61 -14.02 1.11 18.50
CA LEU A 61 -14.55 2.48 18.55
C LEU A 61 -15.39 2.71 19.82
N GLN A 62 -16.24 1.76 20.18
CA GLN A 62 -17.10 1.88 21.34
C GLN A 62 -16.29 2.04 22.64
N VAL A 63 -15.16 1.33 22.76
CA VAL A 63 -14.24 1.44 23.89
C VAL A 63 -13.76 2.88 24.08
N GLU A 64 -13.32 3.54 23.01
CA GLU A 64 -12.81 4.91 23.08
C GLU A 64 -13.93 5.94 23.30
N LEU A 65 -15.13 5.70 22.75
CA LEU A 65 -16.31 6.55 23.00
C LEU A 65 -16.77 6.49 24.46
N GLU A 66 -16.73 5.31 25.08
CA GLU A 66 -17.05 5.12 26.51
C GLU A 66 -16.02 5.80 27.39
N ASP A 67 -14.74 5.67 27.10
CA ASP A 67 -13.66 6.32 27.85
C ASP A 67 -13.78 7.84 27.73
N TRP A 68 -14.10 8.38 26.55
CA TRP A 68 -14.37 9.79 26.36
C TRP A 68 -15.58 10.28 27.17
N ALA A 69 -16.69 9.55 27.13
CA ALA A 69 -17.88 9.89 27.91
C ALA A 69 -17.64 9.85 29.43
N THR A 70 -16.77 8.95 29.89
CA THR A 70 -16.50 8.74 31.32
C THR A 70 -15.46 9.71 31.87
N HIS A 71 -14.39 9.94 31.12
CA HIS A 71 -13.19 10.64 31.61
C HIS A 71 -13.05 12.07 31.05
N GLY A 72 -13.72 12.41 29.94
CA GLY A 72 -13.55 13.71 29.30
C GLY A 72 -12.06 13.97 28.98
N VAL A 73 -11.53 15.13 29.39
CA VAL A 73 -10.12 15.49 29.17
C VAL A 73 -9.15 14.56 29.90
N GLU A 74 -9.54 13.97 31.01
CA GLU A 74 -8.69 13.03 31.76
C GLU A 74 -8.41 11.72 30.98
N GLY A 75 -9.19 11.43 29.96
CA GLY A 75 -8.92 10.31 29.03
C GLY A 75 -7.55 10.37 28.35
N HIS A 76 -6.90 11.55 28.34
CA HIS A 76 -5.50 11.66 27.90
C HIS A 76 -4.54 10.89 28.82
N PHE A 77 -4.85 10.75 30.10
CA PHE A 77 -3.98 10.17 31.13
C PHE A 77 -4.59 8.94 31.81
N GLN A 78 -5.91 8.78 31.71
CA GLN A 78 -6.68 7.73 32.36
C GLN A 78 -7.50 6.96 31.32
N GLY A 79 -8.17 5.91 31.74
CA GLY A 79 -8.95 5.05 30.85
C GLY A 79 -8.19 3.79 30.43
N ARG A 80 -8.84 3.00 29.60
CA ARG A 80 -8.28 1.71 29.13
C ARG A 80 -7.04 1.90 28.25
N HIS A 81 -7.03 2.98 27.48
CA HIS A 81 -5.96 3.33 26.56
C HIS A 81 -5.68 4.84 26.63
N PRO A 82 -4.79 5.32 27.52
CA PRO A 82 -4.47 6.75 27.62
C PRO A 82 -4.06 7.36 26.27
N TRP A 83 -4.64 8.53 25.94
CA TRP A 83 -4.50 9.09 24.60
C TRP A 83 -3.20 9.84 24.37
N VAL A 84 -2.49 10.22 25.44
CA VAL A 84 -1.21 10.95 25.33
C VAL A 84 -0.17 10.15 24.52
N ASN A 85 -0.10 8.85 24.72
CA ASN A 85 0.84 7.96 24.06
C ASN A 85 0.13 6.90 23.18
N TYR A 86 -1.08 7.19 22.74
CA TYR A 86 -1.91 6.24 21.99
C TYR A 86 -1.23 5.69 20.74
N HIS A 87 -0.44 6.51 20.04
CA HIS A 87 0.30 6.14 18.83
C HIS A 87 1.38 5.06 19.09
N GLU A 88 1.90 4.92 20.30
CA GLU A 88 2.91 3.90 20.64
C GLU A 88 2.37 2.46 20.51
N ARG A 89 1.05 2.27 20.64
CA ARG A 89 0.36 0.97 20.52
C ARG A 89 0.49 0.34 19.14
N PHE A 90 0.89 1.09 18.14
CA PHE A 90 0.96 0.68 16.74
C PHE A 90 2.35 0.20 16.33
N THR A 91 3.36 0.54 17.13
CA THR A 91 4.77 0.34 16.78
C THR A 91 5.08 -1.12 16.43
N SER A 92 4.61 -2.10 17.22
CA SER A 92 4.84 -3.52 16.96
C SER A 92 4.28 -3.94 15.60
N GLY A 93 2.99 -3.67 15.35
CA GLY A 93 2.33 -4.03 14.11
C GLY A 93 2.95 -3.34 12.88
N LEU A 94 3.34 -2.08 13.02
CA LEU A 94 4.03 -1.35 11.95
C LEU A 94 5.41 -1.95 11.67
N CYS A 95 6.20 -2.27 12.70
CA CYS A 95 7.48 -2.95 12.54
C CYS A 95 7.32 -4.31 11.85
N HIS A 96 6.29 -5.08 12.23
CA HIS A 96 6.00 -6.36 11.61
C HIS A 96 5.73 -6.25 10.10
N LEU A 97 5.02 -5.20 9.67
CA LEU A 97 4.67 -5.00 8.26
C LEU A 97 5.78 -4.35 7.43
N THR A 98 6.67 -3.57 8.06
CA THR A 98 7.67 -2.76 7.34
C THR A 98 9.09 -3.28 7.43
N GLY A 99 9.38 -4.21 8.35
CA GLY A 99 10.75 -4.61 8.66
C GLY A 99 11.59 -3.49 9.29
N ALA A 100 10.94 -2.52 9.93
CA ALA A 100 11.57 -1.39 10.59
C ALA A 100 11.90 -1.68 12.05
N LYS A 101 12.81 -0.88 12.62
CA LYS A 101 13.01 -0.82 14.06
C LYS A 101 11.93 0.03 14.76
N PRO A 102 11.65 -0.18 16.07
CA PRO A 102 10.58 0.52 16.77
C PRO A 102 10.64 2.06 16.71
N HIS A 103 11.82 2.64 16.65
CA HIS A 103 12.01 4.10 16.60
C HIS A 103 11.99 4.70 15.20
N GLU A 104 11.79 3.86 14.17
CA GLU A 104 11.76 4.28 12.77
C GLU A 104 10.36 4.45 12.19
N VAL A 105 9.31 4.05 12.92
CA VAL A 105 7.92 4.08 12.44
C VAL A 105 7.00 4.83 13.39
N VAL A 106 6.00 5.50 12.80
CA VAL A 106 4.91 6.11 13.56
C VAL A 106 3.64 6.19 12.71
N ALA A 107 2.47 5.92 13.34
CA ALA A 107 1.16 6.15 12.74
C ALA A 107 0.79 7.63 12.89
N MET A 108 0.55 8.33 11.78
CA MET A 108 0.17 9.74 11.80
C MET A 108 -0.49 10.17 10.49
N ASN A 109 -1.34 11.19 10.54
CA ASN A 109 -1.95 11.91 9.41
C ASN A 109 -2.60 11.01 8.33
N GLY A 110 -2.73 11.55 7.12
CA GLY A 110 -3.03 10.86 5.86
C GLY A 110 -1.80 10.79 4.96
N LEU A 111 -1.78 9.87 3.97
CA LEU A 111 -0.62 9.59 3.13
C LEU A 111 -0.04 10.86 2.48
N THR A 112 -0.85 11.66 1.78
CA THR A 112 -0.36 12.82 1.03
C THR A 112 0.22 13.90 1.96
N VAL A 113 -0.35 14.08 3.17
CA VAL A 113 0.23 14.95 4.19
C VAL A 113 1.61 14.44 4.62
N ASN A 114 1.71 13.14 4.90
CA ASN A 114 2.97 12.49 5.26
C ASN A 114 4.02 12.62 4.16
N LEU A 115 3.62 12.41 2.89
CA LEU A 115 4.51 12.59 1.75
C LEU A 115 5.08 14.01 1.69
N HIS A 116 4.24 15.04 1.86
CA HIS A 116 4.71 16.43 1.89
C HIS A 116 5.66 16.69 3.05
N LEU A 117 5.34 16.22 4.26
CA LEU A 117 6.21 16.40 5.45
C LEU A 117 7.58 15.74 5.25
N LEU A 118 7.60 14.54 4.67
CA LEU A 118 8.85 13.85 4.36
C LEU A 118 9.64 14.55 3.26
N LEU A 119 8.99 15.03 2.20
CA LEU A 119 9.65 15.77 1.13
C LEU A 119 10.26 17.09 1.63
N VAL A 120 9.65 17.79 2.59
CA VAL A 120 10.28 18.97 3.26
C VAL A 120 11.61 18.59 3.88
N SER A 121 11.76 17.39 4.41
CA SER A 121 13.02 16.92 5.03
C SER A 121 14.01 16.36 4.00
N PHE A 122 13.56 15.57 3.05
CA PHE A 122 14.40 14.73 2.21
C PHE A 122 14.64 15.30 0.81
N TYR A 123 13.70 16.06 0.23
CA TYR A 123 13.94 16.79 -1.01
C TYR A 123 14.59 18.13 -0.70
N ARG A 124 15.92 18.17 -0.81
CA ARG A 124 16.76 19.32 -0.46
C ARG A 124 17.58 19.78 -1.66
N PRO A 125 16.93 20.43 -2.66
CA PRO A 125 17.63 20.87 -3.85
C PRO A 125 18.71 21.90 -3.52
N SER A 126 19.91 21.70 -4.08
CA SER A 126 21.05 22.59 -3.89
C SER A 126 22.00 22.51 -5.09
N GLY A 127 22.36 23.66 -5.63
CA GLY A 127 23.26 23.74 -6.77
C GLY A 127 22.75 22.97 -7.98
N ARG A 128 23.54 22.00 -8.46
CA ARG A 128 23.13 21.10 -9.56
C ARG A 128 22.18 20.01 -9.12
N ARG A 129 22.25 19.58 -7.85
CA ARG A 129 21.46 18.51 -7.27
C ARG A 129 20.05 19.03 -6.94
N LYS A 130 19.16 19.03 -7.93
CA LYS A 130 17.79 19.56 -7.79
C LYS A 130 16.70 18.68 -8.37
N LYS A 131 17.07 17.64 -9.13
CA LYS A 131 16.09 16.80 -9.79
C LYS A 131 15.45 15.80 -8.82
N LEU A 132 14.18 15.54 -9.05
CA LEU A 132 13.36 14.54 -8.39
C LEU A 132 13.02 13.46 -9.42
N MET A 133 13.02 12.18 -9.02
CA MET A 133 12.73 11.06 -9.94
C MET A 133 11.55 10.26 -9.42
N CYS A 134 10.61 9.89 -10.31
CA CYS A 134 9.52 8.97 -10.04
C CYS A 134 9.21 8.09 -11.26
N GLU A 135 8.26 7.17 -11.13
CA GLU A 135 7.72 6.44 -12.29
C GLU A 135 6.85 7.35 -13.16
N ALA A 136 6.91 7.15 -14.48
CA ALA A 136 5.97 7.77 -15.39
C ALA A 136 4.54 7.31 -15.09
N LYS A 137 3.58 8.22 -15.17
CA LYS A 137 2.19 7.98 -14.78
C LYS A 137 2.06 7.53 -13.31
N ALA A 138 2.92 8.04 -12.42
CA ALA A 138 2.74 7.90 -10.98
C ALA A 138 1.30 8.24 -10.57
N PHE A 139 0.84 7.72 -9.45
CA PHE A 139 -0.50 8.07 -8.96
C PHE A 139 -0.66 9.60 -8.90
N PRO A 140 -1.77 10.17 -9.41
CA PRO A 140 -1.89 11.62 -9.58
C PRO A 140 -1.56 12.44 -8.32
N SER A 141 -1.99 11.97 -7.13
CA SER A 141 -1.68 12.65 -5.86
C SER A 141 -0.19 12.78 -5.60
N ASP A 142 0.60 11.75 -5.92
CA ASP A 142 2.05 11.76 -5.72
C ASP A 142 2.70 12.72 -6.71
N ARG A 143 2.36 12.61 -7.98
CA ARG A 143 2.87 13.52 -8.99
C ARG A 143 2.56 14.99 -8.66
N TYR A 144 1.34 15.28 -8.14
CA TYR A 144 0.97 16.63 -7.70
C TYR A 144 1.84 17.07 -6.52
N ALA A 145 2.09 16.20 -5.54
CA ALA A 145 2.95 16.50 -4.41
C ALA A 145 4.40 16.79 -4.87
N LEU A 146 4.96 15.94 -5.73
CA LEU A 146 6.31 16.09 -6.26
C LEU A 146 6.46 17.40 -7.03
N CYS A 147 5.56 17.69 -7.99
CA CYS A 147 5.55 18.92 -8.75
C CYS A 147 5.41 20.17 -7.86
N SER A 148 4.57 20.10 -6.83
CA SER A 148 4.38 21.22 -5.91
C SER A 148 5.63 21.50 -5.07
N GLN A 149 6.32 20.44 -4.62
CA GLN A 149 7.59 20.59 -3.90
C GLN A 149 8.68 21.20 -4.78
N ILE A 150 8.80 20.77 -6.04
CA ILE A 150 9.74 21.40 -7.00
C ILE A 150 9.46 22.90 -7.12
N ARG A 151 8.19 23.29 -7.33
CA ARG A 151 7.80 24.71 -7.44
C ARG A 151 8.05 25.51 -6.16
N MET A 152 7.82 24.92 -4.98
CA MET A 152 8.08 25.55 -3.69
C MET A 152 9.58 25.89 -3.50
N HIS A 153 10.46 25.12 -4.12
CA HIS A 153 11.89 25.36 -4.13
C HIS A 153 12.37 26.23 -5.32
N GLY A 154 11.43 26.79 -6.11
CA GLY A 154 11.74 27.64 -7.24
C GLY A 154 12.17 26.92 -8.51
N GLY A 155 12.00 25.59 -8.58
CA GLY A 155 12.26 24.75 -9.75
C GLY A 155 11.06 24.67 -10.71
N ASP A 156 11.30 24.09 -11.88
CA ASP A 156 10.28 23.79 -12.88
C ASP A 156 10.09 22.27 -13.00
N PRO A 157 8.88 21.72 -12.75
CA PRO A 157 8.62 20.29 -12.92
C PRO A 157 8.93 19.74 -14.31
N GLU A 158 8.84 20.54 -15.38
CA GLU A 158 9.16 20.08 -16.74
C GLU A 158 10.68 19.84 -16.93
N GLU A 159 11.52 20.49 -16.13
CA GLU A 159 12.98 20.32 -16.16
C GLU A 159 13.51 19.46 -15.01
N ASP A 160 12.87 19.56 -13.84
CA ASP A 160 13.40 19.04 -12.58
C ASP A 160 12.72 17.71 -12.13
N LEU A 161 11.64 17.24 -12.81
CA LEU A 161 11.04 15.94 -12.59
C LEU A 161 11.47 14.95 -13.68
N ILE A 162 12.14 13.87 -13.27
CA ILE A 162 12.48 12.76 -14.15
C ILE A 162 11.42 11.67 -13.97
N GLU A 163 10.71 11.34 -15.04
CA GLU A 163 9.71 10.27 -15.04
C GLU A 163 10.28 9.05 -15.80
N VAL A 164 10.55 7.96 -15.09
CA VAL A 164 11.04 6.69 -15.70
C VAL A 164 9.85 5.95 -16.27
N ALA A 165 9.86 5.68 -17.57
CA ALA A 165 8.76 5.05 -18.30
C ALA A 165 9.10 3.59 -18.69
N PRO A 166 8.08 2.73 -18.86
CA PRO A 166 8.26 1.48 -19.58
C PRO A 166 8.81 1.74 -21.00
N ARG A 167 9.50 0.76 -21.55
CA ARG A 167 9.94 0.81 -22.96
C ARG A 167 8.73 0.79 -23.91
N GLU A 168 8.94 1.24 -25.14
CA GLU A 168 7.86 1.24 -26.15
C GLU A 168 7.27 -0.17 -26.32
N GLY A 169 5.93 -0.26 -26.23
CA GLY A 169 5.21 -1.53 -26.30
C GLY A 169 5.21 -2.36 -24.99
N GLU A 170 5.81 -1.86 -23.92
CA GLU A 170 5.82 -2.52 -22.60
C GLU A 170 4.93 -1.78 -21.59
N HIS A 171 4.44 -2.52 -20.59
CA HIS A 171 3.67 -1.94 -19.47
C HIS A 171 4.47 -1.84 -18.18
N LEU A 172 5.59 -2.53 -18.08
CA LEU A 172 6.40 -2.67 -16.88
C LEU A 172 7.72 -1.91 -17.03
N ILE A 173 8.15 -1.28 -15.95
CA ILE A 173 9.47 -0.65 -15.89
C ILE A 173 10.46 -1.73 -15.44
N ARG A 174 11.47 -1.99 -16.25
CA ARG A 174 12.51 -2.96 -15.93
C ARG A 174 13.46 -2.41 -14.86
N GLU A 175 14.02 -3.28 -14.04
CA GLU A 175 15.00 -2.87 -13.02
C GLU A 175 16.18 -2.12 -13.63
N GLU A 176 16.73 -2.64 -14.75
CA GLU A 176 17.85 -1.99 -15.43
C GLU A 176 17.55 -0.55 -15.90
N ASP A 177 16.29 -0.24 -16.24
CA ASP A 177 15.90 1.11 -16.68
C ASP A 177 15.87 2.08 -15.49
N TRP A 178 15.44 1.65 -14.31
CA TRP A 178 15.59 2.41 -13.07
C TRP A 178 17.06 2.72 -12.77
N LEU A 179 17.91 1.69 -12.79
CA LEU A 179 19.33 1.84 -12.45
C LEU A 179 20.05 2.74 -13.46
N ALA A 180 19.74 2.61 -14.74
CA ALA A 180 20.29 3.45 -15.81
C ALA A 180 19.85 4.90 -15.67
N ALA A 181 18.58 5.19 -15.41
CA ALA A 181 18.05 6.54 -15.22
C ALA A 181 18.70 7.23 -14.01
N ILE A 182 18.85 6.52 -12.89
CA ILE A 182 19.51 7.03 -11.68
C ILE A 182 20.98 7.37 -11.97
N ALA A 183 21.72 6.45 -12.63
CA ALA A 183 23.11 6.67 -12.98
C ALA A 183 23.29 7.83 -13.95
N GLN A 184 22.38 7.99 -14.91
CA GLN A 184 22.38 9.09 -15.88
C GLN A 184 22.14 10.44 -15.20
N ALA A 185 21.18 10.52 -14.26
CA ALA A 185 20.89 11.73 -13.51
C ALA A 185 22.04 12.15 -12.58
N SER A 186 22.82 11.19 -12.07
CA SER A 186 24.08 11.40 -11.34
C SER A 186 24.01 12.50 -10.27
N ASP A 187 24.86 13.50 -10.34
CA ASP A 187 24.98 14.59 -9.37
C ASP A 187 23.84 15.63 -9.47
N GLU A 188 22.94 15.52 -10.45
CA GLU A 188 21.75 16.35 -10.55
C GLU A 188 20.56 15.79 -9.72
N LEU A 189 20.58 14.48 -9.38
CA LEU A 189 19.50 13.83 -8.68
C LEU A 189 19.54 14.13 -7.17
N ALA A 190 18.49 14.76 -6.66
CA ALA A 190 18.34 15.05 -5.24
C ALA A 190 17.60 13.93 -4.50
N THR A 191 16.49 13.44 -5.08
CA THR A 191 15.62 12.46 -4.42
C THR A 191 14.96 11.54 -5.44
N VAL A 192 14.90 10.26 -5.11
CA VAL A 192 14.06 9.26 -5.79
C VAL A 192 12.82 9.01 -4.92
N MET A 193 11.62 9.12 -5.51
CA MET A 193 10.34 8.85 -4.85
C MET A 193 9.47 8.00 -5.76
N VAL A 194 9.26 6.74 -5.39
CA VAL A 194 8.63 5.71 -6.25
C VAL A 194 7.52 4.98 -5.49
N GLY A 195 6.47 4.58 -6.19
CA GLY A 195 5.49 3.66 -5.66
C GLY A 195 6.12 2.27 -5.43
N GLY A 196 6.04 1.71 -4.21
CA GLY A 196 6.64 0.40 -3.90
C GLY A 196 6.02 -0.71 -4.75
N VAL A 197 4.71 -0.68 -4.92
CA VAL A 197 3.95 -1.49 -5.89
C VAL A 197 3.18 -0.54 -6.78
N ASN A 198 3.37 -0.66 -8.09
CA ASN A 198 2.68 0.19 -9.06
C ASN A 198 1.17 -0.06 -9.00
N TYR A 199 0.39 1.01 -8.83
CA TYR A 199 -1.06 0.93 -8.63
C TYR A 199 -1.81 0.42 -9.86
N TYR A 200 -1.27 0.63 -11.08
CA TYR A 200 -1.91 0.31 -12.35
C TYR A 200 -1.64 -1.14 -12.77
N THR A 201 -0.37 -1.54 -12.77
CA THR A 201 0.06 -2.88 -13.22
C THR A 201 0.13 -3.92 -12.10
N GLY A 202 0.26 -3.49 -10.84
CA GLY A 202 0.57 -4.38 -9.73
C GLY A 202 2.06 -4.79 -9.62
N GLN A 203 2.93 -4.20 -10.45
CA GLN A 203 4.37 -4.47 -10.41
C GLN A 203 4.98 -4.04 -9.06
N TRP A 204 5.64 -4.97 -8.39
CA TRP A 204 6.46 -4.72 -7.21
C TRP A 204 7.90 -4.47 -7.65
N HIS A 205 8.37 -3.24 -7.44
CA HIS A 205 9.73 -2.84 -7.78
C HIS A 205 10.76 -3.39 -6.79
N ASN A 206 12.00 -3.58 -7.23
CA ASN A 206 13.12 -3.93 -6.35
C ASN A 206 13.58 -2.69 -5.56
N LEU A 207 12.92 -2.45 -4.40
CA LEU A 207 13.16 -1.25 -3.59
C LEU A 207 14.59 -1.18 -3.08
N GLN A 208 15.20 -2.33 -2.76
CA GLN A 208 16.59 -2.39 -2.31
C GLN A 208 17.57 -1.96 -3.40
N ALA A 209 17.38 -2.44 -4.63
CA ALA A 209 18.24 -2.07 -5.75
C ALA A 209 18.14 -0.58 -6.09
N ILE A 210 16.91 -0.04 -6.11
CA ILE A 210 16.64 1.40 -6.36
C ILE A 210 17.29 2.24 -5.27
N THR A 211 17.11 1.88 -3.98
CA THR A 211 17.73 2.58 -2.86
C THR A 211 19.25 2.62 -2.97
N LYS A 212 19.85 1.45 -3.23
CA LYS A 212 21.31 1.35 -3.40
C LYS A 212 21.83 2.20 -4.56
N ALA A 213 21.10 2.22 -5.67
CA ALA A 213 21.46 3.04 -6.84
C ALA A 213 21.35 4.53 -6.52
N ALA A 214 20.27 4.97 -5.89
CA ALA A 214 20.09 6.37 -5.47
C ALA A 214 21.24 6.83 -4.55
N HIS A 215 21.57 6.03 -3.55
CA HIS A 215 22.69 6.33 -2.64
C HIS A 215 24.06 6.38 -3.35
N SER A 216 24.28 5.56 -4.38
CA SER A 216 25.54 5.55 -5.12
C SER A 216 25.81 6.88 -5.84
N VAL A 217 24.77 7.64 -6.18
CA VAL A 217 24.88 8.97 -6.77
C VAL A 217 24.67 10.10 -5.74
N GLY A 218 24.47 9.76 -4.46
CA GLY A 218 24.29 10.71 -3.35
C GLY A 218 22.89 11.31 -3.26
N ALA A 219 21.89 10.68 -3.89
CA ALA A 219 20.48 11.04 -3.76
C ALA A 219 19.84 10.32 -2.56
N THR A 220 18.80 10.91 -1.97
CA THR A 220 17.92 10.24 -1.01
C THR A 220 16.89 9.37 -1.75
N CYS A 221 16.39 8.32 -1.09
CA CYS A 221 15.42 7.40 -1.67
C CYS A 221 14.24 7.18 -0.74
N GLY A 222 13.03 7.44 -1.21
CA GLY A 222 11.78 7.23 -0.50
C GLY A 222 10.75 6.48 -1.32
N PHE A 223 9.74 5.91 -0.63
CA PHE A 223 8.70 5.13 -1.28
C PHE A 223 7.29 5.49 -0.79
N ASP A 224 6.34 5.57 -1.74
CA ASP A 224 4.93 5.43 -1.44
C ASP A 224 4.57 3.93 -1.39
N LEU A 225 4.21 3.47 -0.21
CA LEU A 225 3.87 2.07 0.02
C LEU A 225 2.35 1.82 0.05
N ALA A 226 1.53 2.71 -0.53
CA ALA A 226 0.07 2.59 -0.52
C ALA A 226 -0.43 1.25 -1.07
N HIS A 227 0.26 0.67 -2.06
CA HIS A 227 -0.06 -0.63 -2.63
C HIS A 227 0.88 -1.76 -2.17
N ALA A 228 1.92 -1.45 -1.40
CA ALA A 228 2.88 -2.42 -0.88
C ALA A 228 2.58 -2.83 0.58
N MET A 229 2.18 -1.86 1.41
CA MET A 229 1.91 -2.07 2.84
C MET A 229 0.77 -3.09 3.05
N GLY A 230 1.07 -4.20 3.76
CA GLY A 230 0.13 -5.31 3.97
C GLY A 230 -0.12 -6.21 2.75
N ASN A 231 0.58 -5.98 1.63
CA ASN A 231 0.45 -6.73 0.38
C ASN A 231 1.70 -7.55 0.05
N VAL A 232 2.88 -6.97 0.25
CA VAL A 232 4.17 -7.62 -0.02
C VAL A 232 5.09 -7.52 1.20
N PRO A 233 6.03 -8.47 1.39
CA PRO A 233 7.01 -8.39 2.46
C PRO A 233 7.93 -7.18 2.28
N LEU A 234 8.14 -6.41 3.34
CA LEU A 234 9.01 -5.24 3.36
C LEU A 234 10.13 -5.42 4.39
N GLN A 235 11.31 -4.85 4.12
CA GLN A 235 12.48 -4.83 5.00
C GLN A 235 13.15 -3.46 4.89
N LEU A 236 12.40 -2.38 5.23
CA LEU A 236 12.81 -1.00 4.97
C LEU A 236 14.12 -0.64 5.66
N HIS A 237 14.31 -1.13 6.90
CA HIS A 237 15.57 -0.93 7.63
C HIS A 237 16.75 -1.58 6.90
N ASP A 238 16.66 -2.88 6.62
CA ASP A 238 17.75 -3.66 6.02
C ASP A 238 18.04 -3.24 4.56
N TRP A 239 17.02 -2.76 3.85
CA TRP A 239 17.17 -2.18 2.51
C TRP A 239 17.75 -0.76 2.54
N ASN A 240 17.97 -0.21 3.74
CA ASN A 240 18.56 1.10 3.94
C ASN A 240 17.77 2.26 3.31
N VAL A 241 16.44 2.13 3.25
CA VAL A 241 15.52 3.15 2.73
C VAL A 241 15.64 4.42 3.59
N ASP A 242 15.59 5.61 2.99
CA ASP A 242 15.66 6.85 3.77
C ASP A 242 14.34 7.16 4.47
N PHE A 243 13.25 7.09 3.72
CA PHE A 243 11.90 7.35 4.22
C PHE A 243 10.84 6.61 3.42
N ALA A 244 9.68 6.39 4.02
CA ALA A 244 8.51 5.89 3.31
C ALA A 244 7.22 6.39 3.97
N CYS A 245 6.13 6.41 3.21
CA CYS A 245 4.79 6.65 3.71
C CYS A 245 3.79 5.69 3.07
N TRP A 246 2.65 5.48 3.73
CA TRP A 246 1.58 4.60 3.24
C TRP A 246 0.23 5.05 3.73
N CYS A 247 -0.83 4.60 3.07
CA CYS A 247 -2.19 4.64 3.60
C CYS A 247 -2.56 3.28 4.22
N SER A 248 -3.39 3.29 5.25
CA SER A 248 -3.78 2.06 5.96
C SER A 248 -5.18 1.56 5.58
N TYR A 249 -5.94 2.31 4.77
CA TYR A 249 -7.31 1.94 4.41
C TYR A 249 -7.42 0.92 3.27
N LYS A 250 -6.32 0.64 2.53
CA LYS A 250 -6.29 -0.34 1.45
C LYS A 250 -6.09 -1.75 2.03
N TYR A 251 -4.98 -2.41 1.70
CA TYR A 251 -4.68 -3.78 2.13
C TYR A 251 -4.62 -3.95 3.66
N VAL A 252 -4.32 -2.88 4.41
CA VAL A 252 -4.29 -2.94 5.88
C VAL A 252 -5.69 -2.89 6.51
N ASN A 253 -6.77 -2.63 5.74
CA ASN A 253 -8.17 -2.75 6.21
C ASN A 253 -8.57 -1.82 7.36
N SER A 254 -7.96 -0.65 7.49
CA SER A 254 -8.16 0.24 8.64
C SER A 254 -9.36 1.19 8.51
N GLY A 255 -10.17 1.00 7.46
CA GLY A 255 -11.38 1.79 7.21
C GLY A 255 -11.15 3.07 6.41
N PRO A 256 -12.23 3.67 5.89
CA PRO A 256 -12.15 4.86 5.03
C PRO A 256 -11.57 6.05 5.78
N GLY A 257 -10.59 6.74 5.15
CA GLY A 257 -9.90 7.87 5.76
C GLY A 257 -9.02 7.53 6.96
N ALA A 258 -8.63 6.25 7.10
CA ALA A 258 -7.80 5.78 8.22
C ALA A 258 -6.49 6.56 8.33
N VAL A 259 -5.99 6.62 9.57
CA VAL A 259 -4.65 7.11 9.85
C VAL A 259 -3.62 6.34 9.03
N SER A 260 -2.68 7.06 8.48
CA SER A 260 -1.55 6.54 7.71
C SER A 260 -0.32 6.32 8.60
N GLY A 261 0.82 6.04 8.01
CA GLY A 261 2.07 5.95 8.75
C GLY A 261 3.25 6.38 7.93
N VAL A 262 4.36 6.55 8.63
CA VAL A 262 5.66 6.87 8.05
C VAL A 262 6.76 5.98 8.61
N PHE A 263 7.78 5.80 7.80
CA PHE A 263 9.06 5.25 8.16
C PHE A 263 10.13 6.32 7.92
N VAL A 264 11.03 6.50 8.88
CA VAL A 264 12.25 7.30 8.74
C VAL A 264 13.41 6.51 9.32
N HIS A 265 14.40 6.21 8.49
CA HIS A 265 15.55 5.42 8.91
C HIS A 265 16.32 6.08 10.06
N GLU A 266 16.78 5.30 11.03
CA GLU A 266 17.46 5.77 12.26
C GLU A 266 18.64 6.70 11.99
N ARG A 267 19.35 6.58 10.86
CA ARG A 267 20.45 7.48 10.48
C ARG A 267 20.04 8.94 10.31
N HIS A 268 18.73 9.21 10.11
CA HIS A 268 18.15 10.54 9.95
C HIS A 268 17.55 11.09 11.24
N VAL A 269 17.60 10.35 12.31
CA VAL A 269 17.07 10.73 13.61
C VAL A 269 18.21 11.05 14.55
N ARG A 270 18.13 12.19 15.22
CA ARG A 270 19.09 12.56 16.25
C ARG A 270 18.79 11.75 17.52
N ASN A 271 19.78 10.99 18.00
CA ASN A 271 19.61 10.20 19.22
C ASN A 271 19.54 11.08 20.50
N LYS A 272 19.21 10.45 21.65
CA LYS A 272 19.07 11.16 22.94
C LYS A 272 20.36 11.85 23.39
N GLU A 273 21.52 11.36 22.99
CA GLU A 273 22.83 11.95 23.27
C GLU A 273 23.17 13.13 22.35
N GLY A 274 22.22 13.48 21.44
CA GLY A 274 22.40 14.58 20.49
C GLY A 274 23.30 14.25 19.31
N GLN A 275 23.64 12.98 19.11
CA GLN A 275 24.36 12.49 17.94
C GLN A 275 23.38 12.26 16.77
N GLY A 276 23.86 12.38 15.56
CA GLY A 276 23.07 12.25 14.32
C GLY A 276 22.69 13.58 13.72
N THR A 277 21.97 13.52 12.60
CA THR A 277 21.62 14.70 11.80
C THR A 277 20.31 15.31 12.29
N LEU A 278 20.30 16.62 12.54
CA LEU A 278 19.05 17.34 12.73
C LEU A 278 18.45 17.64 11.35
N MET A 279 17.54 16.79 10.89
CA MET A 279 16.84 17.00 9.64
C MET A 279 15.91 18.21 9.73
N PRO A 280 15.91 19.11 8.74
CA PRO A 280 14.89 20.16 8.62
C PRO A 280 13.52 19.51 8.50
N ARG A 281 12.53 20.06 9.22
CA ARG A 281 11.15 19.54 9.22
C ARG A 281 10.18 20.64 9.57
N LEU A 282 8.91 20.43 9.29
CA LEU A 282 7.85 21.20 9.92
C LEU A 282 7.68 20.66 11.36
N GLU A 283 7.67 21.57 12.33
CA GLU A 283 7.67 21.25 13.74
C GLU A 283 6.26 21.32 14.31
N GLY A 284 5.90 20.37 15.14
CA GLY A 284 4.59 20.32 15.81
C GLY A 284 4.71 19.83 17.25
N TRP A 285 3.71 20.14 18.05
CA TRP A 285 3.74 19.88 19.48
C TRP A 285 3.97 18.40 19.81
N TRP A 286 3.39 17.48 19.01
CA TRP A 286 3.53 16.05 19.28
C TRP A 286 4.88 15.45 18.87
N GLY A 287 5.59 16.13 17.97
CA GLY A 287 6.98 15.80 17.63
C GLY A 287 8.02 16.30 18.63
N HIS A 288 7.61 17.14 19.60
CA HIS A 288 8.47 17.62 20.68
C HIS A 288 8.71 16.52 21.71
N ASP A 289 9.86 16.57 22.38
CA ASP A 289 10.26 15.61 23.43
C ASP A 289 9.13 15.40 24.46
N ALA A 290 8.76 14.14 24.68
CA ALA A 290 7.62 13.79 25.52
C ALA A 290 7.83 14.20 27.00
N ALA A 291 9.08 14.17 27.50
CA ALA A 291 9.38 14.51 28.88
C ALA A 291 9.22 16.01 29.20
N SER A 292 9.44 16.86 28.19
CA SER A 292 9.38 18.32 28.31
C SER A 292 8.19 18.97 27.62
N ARG A 293 7.39 18.20 26.87
CA ARG A 293 6.27 18.69 26.06
C ARG A 293 5.31 19.61 26.80
N PHE A 294 5.00 19.31 28.06
CA PHE A 294 4.06 20.08 28.90
C PHE A 294 4.70 21.23 29.67
N ASN A 295 6.04 21.41 29.57
CA ASN A 295 6.70 22.57 30.18
C ASN A 295 6.41 23.88 29.42
N MET A 296 5.87 23.78 28.20
CA MET A 296 5.55 24.93 27.34
C MET A 296 6.77 25.79 27.00
N ASP A 297 7.95 25.17 26.90
CA ASP A 297 9.20 25.84 26.53
C ASP A 297 9.13 26.33 25.07
N PRO A 298 9.71 27.48 24.74
CA PRO A 298 9.65 28.03 23.38
C PRO A 298 10.54 27.30 22.36
N ALA A 299 11.50 26.51 22.81
CA ALA A 299 12.43 25.79 21.95
C ALA A 299 11.89 24.40 21.63
N PHE A 300 11.86 24.06 20.33
CA PHE A 300 11.50 22.71 19.91
C PHE A 300 12.67 21.74 20.13
N ILE A 301 12.41 20.68 20.88
CA ILE A 301 13.33 19.56 21.09
C ILE A 301 12.69 18.35 20.42
N PRO A 302 13.21 17.86 19.26
CA PRO A 302 12.57 16.75 18.55
C PRO A 302 12.68 15.44 19.32
N MET A 303 11.63 14.62 19.26
CA MET A 303 11.71 13.21 19.67
C MET A 303 12.90 12.53 18.99
N PRO A 304 13.63 11.63 19.67
CA PRO A 304 14.77 10.89 19.08
C PRO A 304 14.31 9.68 18.24
N THR A 305 13.19 9.80 17.56
CA THR A 305 12.51 8.75 16.79
C THR A 305 11.78 9.36 15.59
N ALA A 306 11.20 8.51 14.74
CA ALA A 306 10.32 8.97 13.65
C ALA A 306 9.15 9.83 14.16
N GLU A 307 8.80 9.75 15.43
CA GLU A 307 7.78 10.58 16.07
C GLU A 307 8.08 12.08 15.98
N ALA A 308 9.35 12.46 15.78
CA ALA A 308 9.75 13.86 15.55
C ALA A 308 9.03 14.54 14.36
N TRP A 309 8.43 13.75 13.46
CA TRP A 309 7.63 14.25 12.33
C TRP A 309 6.15 14.43 12.65
N GLN A 310 5.69 14.02 13.83
CA GLN A 310 4.31 14.26 14.26
C GLN A 310 4.07 15.77 14.49
N LEU A 311 2.92 16.26 13.99
CA LEU A 311 2.52 17.66 14.21
C LEU A 311 1.53 17.77 15.38
N SER A 312 0.49 16.96 15.34
CA SER A 312 -0.60 16.97 16.31
C SER A 312 -0.69 15.65 17.05
N ASN A 313 -1.48 15.61 18.11
CA ASN A 313 -1.80 14.40 18.85
C ASN A 313 -2.51 13.35 17.98
N ALA A 314 -2.51 12.12 18.48
CA ALA A 314 -3.10 10.97 17.81
C ALA A 314 -4.60 11.17 17.49
N PRO A 315 -5.08 10.86 16.27
CA PRO A 315 -6.51 10.83 15.93
C PRO A 315 -7.12 9.52 16.48
N VAL A 316 -7.40 9.49 17.79
CA VAL A 316 -7.73 8.30 18.59
C VAL A 316 -8.79 7.42 17.97
N LEU A 317 -9.94 7.99 17.53
CA LEU A 317 -11.04 7.20 16.97
C LEU A 317 -10.65 6.48 15.68
N ASN A 318 -9.90 7.12 14.81
CA ASN A 318 -9.35 6.50 13.60
C ASN A 318 -8.32 5.41 13.95
N MET A 319 -7.50 5.67 14.93
CA MET A 319 -6.47 4.75 15.40
C MET A 319 -7.07 3.50 16.05
N ALA A 320 -8.19 3.60 16.75
CA ALA A 320 -8.84 2.45 17.37
C ALA A 320 -9.17 1.36 16.33
N VAL A 321 -9.70 1.74 15.17
CA VAL A 321 -9.96 0.81 14.07
C VAL A 321 -8.66 0.29 13.45
N HIS A 322 -7.65 1.15 13.28
CA HIS A 322 -6.36 0.77 12.74
C HIS A 322 -5.65 -0.30 13.60
N LYS A 323 -5.76 -0.20 14.93
CA LYS A 323 -5.18 -1.22 15.83
C LYS A 323 -5.78 -2.61 15.58
N VAL A 324 -7.10 -2.71 15.44
CA VAL A 324 -7.77 -3.98 15.10
C VAL A 324 -7.26 -4.59 13.80
N ALA A 325 -7.02 -3.73 12.81
CA ALA A 325 -6.50 -4.17 11.53
C ALA A 325 -5.06 -4.69 11.63
N LEU A 326 -4.19 -3.99 12.38
CA LEU A 326 -2.81 -4.46 12.62
C LEU A 326 -2.77 -5.78 13.40
N ASP A 327 -3.65 -5.98 14.38
CA ASP A 327 -3.75 -7.24 15.13
C ASP A 327 -4.03 -8.43 14.21
N LEU A 328 -4.84 -8.24 13.16
CA LEU A 328 -5.11 -9.29 12.16
C LEU A 328 -3.85 -9.72 11.40
N PHE A 329 -2.95 -8.77 11.12
CA PHE A 329 -1.67 -9.08 10.47
C PHE A 329 -0.68 -9.74 11.42
N GLU A 330 -0.64 -9.31 12.68
CA GLU A 330 0.18 -9.95 13.72
C GLU A 330 -0.28 -11.40 13.94
N ASP A 331 -1.60 -11.66 13.99
CA ASP A 331 -2.18 -13.00 14.14
C ASP A 331 -1.89 -13.91 12.93
N ALA A 332 -1.98 -13.37 11.70
CA ALA A 332 -1.81 -14.15 10.48
C ALA A 332 -0.34 -14.38 10.11
N GLY A 333 0.51 -13.37 10.33
CA GLY A 333 1.91 -13.33 9.92
C GLY A 333 2.10 -13.06 8.42
N MET A 334 2.98 -12.10 8.09
CA MET A 334 3.22 -11.68 6.68
C MET A 334 3.74 -12.80 5.79
N ALA A 335 4.54 -13.75 6.33
CA ALA A 335 5.04 -14.88 5.54
C ALA A 335 3.90 -15.79 5.06
N ALA A 336 2.97 -16.16 5.96
CA ALA A 336 1.82 -16.99 5.62
C ALA A 336 0.83 -16.24 4.69
N LEU A 337 0.63 -14.95 4.92
CA LEU A 337 -0.18 -14.10 4.01
C LEU A 337 0.45 -14.04 2.62
N ARG A 338 1.76 -13.91 2.52
CA ARG A 338 2.47 -13.90 1.23
C ARG A 338 2.33 -15.22 0.50
N GLU A 339 2.51 -16.35 1.18
CA GLU A 339 2.32 -17.68 0.59
C GLU A 339 0.89 -17.86 0.04
N ARG A 340 -0.12 -17.48 0.84
CA ARG A 340 -1.51 -17.51 0.40
C ARG A 340 -1.78 -16.58 -0.78
N SER A 341 -1.23 -15.37 -0.75
CA SER A 341 -1.32 -14.38 -1.84
C SER A 341 -0.80 -14.96 -3.17
N LEU A 342 0.34 -15.64 -3.15
CA LEU A 342 0.92 -16.31 -4.33
C LEU A 342 -0.02 -17.38 -4.89
N ARG A 343 -0.64 -18.20 -4.01
CA ARG A 343 -1.59 -19.26 -4.41
C ARG A 343 -2.88 -18.67 -5.00
N LEU A 344 -3.49 -17.68 -4.35
CA LEU A 344 -4.71 -17.03 -4.82
C LEU A 344 -4.49 -16.31 -6.16
N THR A 345 -3.36 -15.60 -6.31
CA THR A 345 -3.07 -14.86 -7.54
C THR A 345 -2.77 -15.79 -8.70
N ALA A 346 -2.02 -16.87 -8.47
CA ALA A 346 -1.79 -17.90 -9.48
C ALA A 346 -3.10 -18.59 -9.91
N TYR A 347 -4.00 -18.82 -8.96
CA TYR A 347 -5.32 -19.40 -9.26
C TYR A 347 -6.19 -18.43 -10.07
N LEU A 348 -6.20 -17.14 -9.72
CA LEU A 348 -6.90 -16.10 -10.49
C LEU A 348 -6.35 -15.98 -11.91
N GLU A 349 -5.04 -15.96 -12.08
CA GLU A 349 -4.38 -15.91 -13.39
C GLU A 349 -4.78 -17.12 -14.26
N ARG A 350 -4.76 -18.33 -13.68
CA ARG A 350 -5.22 -19.56 -14.36
C ARG A 350 -6.68 -19.44 -14.81
N VAL A 351 -7.56 -18.91 -13.96
CA VAL A 351 -8.99 -18.71 -14.29
C VAL A 351 -9.15 -17.73 -15.45
N VAL A 352 -8.50 -16.56 -15.39
CA VAL A 352 -8.54 -15.55 -16.46
C VAL A 352 -8.05 -16.13 -17.79
N GLN A 353 -6.90 -16.84 -17.80
CA GLN A 353 -6.36 -17.48 -18.99
C GLN A 353 -7.25 -18.62 -19.52
N SER A 354 -7.92 -19.38 -18.65
CA SER A 354 -8.86 -20.43 -19.07
C SER A 354 -10.10 -19.82 -19.73
N VAL A 355 -10.65 -18.75 -19.16
CA VAL A 355 -11.78 -18.03 -19.76
C VAL A 355 -11.40 -17.43 -21.11
N ALA A 356 -10.25 -16.78 -21.22
CA ALA A 356 -9.74 -16.22 -22.47
C ALA A 356 -9.71 -17.27 -23.60
N ARG A 357 -9.15 -18.46 -23.32
CA ARG A 357 -9.11 -19.56 -24.30
C ARG A 357 -10.50 -20.10 -24.68
N ARG A 358 -11.41 -20.20 -23.72
CA ARG A 358 -12.77 -20.75 -23.93
C ARG A 358 -13.65 -19.80 -24.74
N THR A 359 -13.52 -18.50 -24.49
CA THR A 359 -14.29 -17.46 -25.21
C THR A 359 -13.64 -17.01 -26.51
N GLY A 360 -12.36 -17.34 -26.73
CA GLY A 360 -11.57 -16.82 -27.84
C GLY A 360 -11.27 -15.33 -27.74
N THR A 361 -11.41 -14.74 -26.53
CA THR A 361 -11.19 -13.32 -26.29
C THR A 361 -9.71 -13.03 -26.03
N ASP A 362 -9.21 -11.94 -26.58
CA ASP A 362 -7.89 -11.41 -26.26
C ASP A 362 -7.93 -10.69 -24.89
N LEU A 363 -7.51 -11.42 -23.85
CA LEU A 363 -7.34 -10.92 -22.49
C LEU A 363 -5.86 -10.71 -22.21
N GLU A 364 -5.44 -9.46 -22.19
CA GLU A 364 -4.07 -9.10 -21.84
C GLU A 364 -3.90 -8.91 -20.31
N ILE A 365 -2.91 -9.57 -19.73
CA ILE A 365 -2.54 -9.40 -18.33
C ILE A 365 -1.36 -8.44 -18.26
N LEU A 366 -1.56 -7.25 -17.65
CA LEU A 366 -0.53 -6.22 -17.50
C LEU A 366 0.41 -6.47 -16.32
N THR A 367 -0.04 -7.28 -15.37
CA THR A 367 0.73 -7.61 -14.15
C THR A 367 1.89 -8.53 -14.48
N PRO A 368 3.08 -8.38 -13.86
CA PRO A 368 4.21 -9.27 -14.12
C PRO A 368 3.86 -10.75 -13.97
N ASN A 369 4.31 -11.57 -14.93
CA ASN A 369 4.17 -13.04 -14.84
C ASN A 369 5.00 -13.64 -13.71
N ASP A 370 6.16 -13.03 -13.39
CA ASP A 370 7.00 -13.46 -12.28
C ASP A 370 6.30 -13.13 -10.95
N PRO A 371 5.92 -14.13 -10.14
CA PRO A 371 5.24 -13.92 -8.87
C PRO A 371 6.09 -13.17 -7.84
N THR A 372 7.41 -13.12 -8.01
CA THR A 372 8.33 -12.36 -7.14
C THR A 372 8.29 -10.85 -7.42
N GLN A 373 7.77 -10.46 -8.57
CA GLN A 373 7.67 -9.06 -9.01
C GLN A 373 6.25 -8.50 -8.91
N ARG A 374 5.35 -9.12 -8.14
CA ARG A 374 3.98 -8.65 -7.96
C ARG A 374 3.42 -8.93 -6.56
N GLY A 375 2.42 -8.15 -6.14
CA GLY A 375 1.58 -8.42 -4.98
C GLY A 375 0.39 -9.35 -5.34
N CYS A 376 -0.73 -9.17 -4.65
CA CYS A 376 -1.94 -9.96 -4.94
C CYS A 376 -2.82 -9.36 -6.05
N GLN A 377 -2.51 -8.16 -6.57
CA GLN A 377 -3.28 -7.56 -7.66
C GLN A 377 -2.98 -8.24 -9.00
N LEU A 378 -4.04 -8.47 -9.79
CA LEU A 378 -3.99 -8.77 -11.21
C LEU A 378 -4.72 -7.66 -11.97
N SER A 379 -4.08 -7.11 -13.02
CA SER A 379 -4.61 -6.07 -13.89
C SER A 379 -4.78 -6.64 -15.28
N ILE A 380 -5.99 -6.54 -15.86
CA ILE A 380 -6.29 -7.08 -17.19
C ILE A 380 -6.88 -6.02 -18.10
N VAL A 381 -6.67 -6.19 -19.40
CA VAL A 381 -7.40 -5.53 -20.49
C VAL A 381 -8.15 -6.59 -21.29
N ALA A 382 -9.45 -6.40 -21.45
CA ALA A 382 -10.27 -7.22 -22.34
C ALA A 382 -10.46 -6.45 -23.64
N HIS A 383 -9.62 -6.75 -24.64
CA HIS A 383 -9.63 -6.04 -25.90
C HIS A 383 -10.99 -6.21 -26.61
N GLY A 384 -11.57 -5.09 -27.07
CA GLY A 384 -12.90 -5.07 -27.72
C GLY A 384 -14.11 -5.04 -26.79
N HIS A 385 -13.95 -5.22 -25.46
CA HIS A 385 -15.08 -5.25 -24.52
C HIS A 385 -15.25 -3.95 -23.71
N GLY A 386 -14.17 -3.19 -23.50
CA GLY A 386 -14.20 -1.88 -22.83
C GLY A 386 -14.91 -1.90 -21.48
N ARG A 387 -15.68 -0.83 -21.20
CA ARG A 387 -16.40 -0.63 -19.93
C ARG A 387 -17.57 -1.62 -19.73
N SER A 388 -18.15 -2.17 -20.79
CA SER A 388 -19.31 -3.07 -20.68
C SER A 388 -19.01 -4.33 -19.87
N LEU A 389 -17.80 -4.91 -20.00
CA LEU A 389 -17.38 -6.04 -19.18
C LEU A 389 -17.30 -5.66 -17.69
N PHE A 390 -16.72 -4.50 -17.38
CA PHE A 390 -16.66 -4.02 -15.99
C PHE A 390 -18.07 -3.86 -15.41
N ASP A 391 -18.99 -3.23 -16.14
CA ASP A 391 -20.36 -3.01 -15.69
C ASP A 391 -21.11 -4.36 -15.52
N HIS A 392 -20.86 -5.35 -16.39
CA HIS A 392 -21.39 -6.70 -16.25
C HIS A 392 -20.89 -7.37 -14.96
N LEU A 393 -19.57 -7.33 -14.69
CA LEU A 393 -18.98 -7.89 -13.47
C LEU A 393 -19.61 -7.28 -12.22
N MET A 394 -19.71 -5.95 -12.17
CA MET A 394 -20.32 -5.23 -11.03
C MET A 394 -21.80 -5.60 -10.85
N ALA A 395 -22.56 -5.73 -11.94
CA ALA A 395 -23.97 -6.12 -11.90
C ALA A 395 -24.20 -7.57 -11.39
N HIS A 396 -23.16 -8.40 -11.39
CA HIS A 396 -23.23 -9.81 -10.93
C HIS A 396 -22.44 -10.05 -9.64
N GLY A 397 -22.25 -9.01 -8.83
CA GLY A 397 -21.64 -9.13 -7.50
C GLY A 397 -20.12 -9.33 -7.50
N VAL A 398 -19.44 -9.08 -8.62
CA VAL A 398 -17.97 -9.04 -8.69
C VAL A 398 -17.53 -7.59 -8.51
N VAL A 399 -17.02 -7.26 -7.34
CA VAL A 399 -16.56 -5.90 -7.04
C VAL A 399 -15.10 -5.77 -7.46
N VAL A 400 -14.88 -5.08 -8.59
CA VAL A 400 -13.57 -4.81 -9.21
C VAL A 400 -13.37 -3.33 -9.43
N ASP A 401 -12.16 -2.92 -9.78
CA ASP A 401 -11.78 -1.51 -9.95
C ASP A 401 -11.46 -1.22 -11.43
N TRP A 402 -12.03 -0.13 -11.97
CA TRP A 402 -11.75 0.35 -13.32
C TRP A 402 -10.70 1.45 -13.34
N ARG A 403 -9.75 1.33 -14.26
CA ARG A 403 -8.78 2.39 -14.54
C ARG A 403 -8.75 2.70 -16.04
N GLU A 404 -8.88 3.97 -16.33
CA GLU A 404 -8.78 4.44 -17.71
C GLU A 404 -7.42 4.09 -18.34
N PRO A 405 -7.39 3.76 -19.66
CA PRO A 405 -8.54 3.77 -20.56
C PRO A 405 -9.39 2.48 -20.56
N ALA A 406 -8.87 1.32 -20.09
CA ALA A 406 -9.55 0.04 -20.27
C ALA A 406 -9.11 -1.06 -19.28
N VAL A 407 -8.51 -0.72 -18.14
CA VAL A 407 -7.95 -1.71 -17.21
C VAL A 407 -8.94 -2.06 -16.12
N ILE A 408 -9.19 -3.35 -15.94
CA ILE A 408 -9.89 -3.92 -14.78
C ILE A 408 -8.84 -4.47 -13.83
N ARG A 409 -8.85 -3.99 -12.56
CA ARG A 409 -7.94 -4.45 -11.51
C ARG A 409 -8.69 -5.31 -10.52
N MET A 410 -8.06 -6.41 -10.14
CA MET A 410 -8.58 -7.39 -9.18
C MET A 410 -7.48 -7.73 -8.19
N ALA A 411 -7.79 -7.70 -6.90
CA ALA A 411 -6.86 -8.04 -5.84
C ALA A 411 -7.48 -9.05 -4.88
N PRO A 412 -7.24 -10.35 -5.05
CA PRO A 412 -7.67 -11.37 -4.09
C PRO A 412 -6.82 -11.27 -2.83
N VAL A 413 -7.31 -10.50 -1.85
CA VAL A 413 -6.62 -10.23 -0.60
C VAL A 413 -6.58 -11.48 0.28
N PRO A 414 -5.39 -11.91 0.74
CA PRO A 414 -5.24 -13.17 1.45
C PRO A 414 -5.93 -13.23 2.82
N LEU A 415 -6.33 -12.11 3.41
CA LEU A 415 -7.06 -12.10 4.68
C LEU A 415 -8.53 -12.53 4.54
N TYR A 416 -9.18 -12.28 3.38
CA TYR A 416 -10.62 -12.53 3.28
C TYR A 416 -11.10 -13.15 1.96
N ASN A 417 -10.36 -13.06 0.86
CA ASN A 417 -10.76 -13.73 -0.37
C ASN A 417 -10.50 -15.24 -0.30
N SER A 418 -11.34 -15.98 -1.01
CA SER A 418 -11.30 -17.44 -1.10
C SER A 418 -11.02 -17.90 -2.53
N PHE A 419 -10.62 -19.16 -2.69
CA PHE A 419 -10.56 -19.81 -4.01
C PHE A 419 -11.97 -19.93 -4.61
N GLU A 420 -12.99 -20.10 -3.78
CA GLU A 420 -14.40 -20.13 -4.22
C GLU A 420 -14.83 -18.78 -4.83
N ASP A 421 -14.42 -17.63 -4.26
CA ASP A 421 -14.68 -16.31 -4.85
C ASP A 421 -14.12 -16.24 -6.28
N ILE A 422 -12.90 -16.76 -6.48
CA ILE A 422 -12.22 -16.73 -7.80
C ILE A 422 -12.88 -17.70 -8.78
N ALA A 423 -13.32 -18.88 -8.34
CA ALA A 423 -14.04 -19.82 -9.21
C ALA A 423 -15.41 -19.26 -9.64
N ARG A 424 -16.14 -18.59 -8.74
CA ARG A 424 -17.39 -17.87 -9.06
C ARG A 424 -17.14 -16.75 -10.05
N PHE A 425 -16.11 -15.94 -9.80
CA PHE A 425 -15.68 -14.87 -10.73
C PHE A 425 -15.44 -15.40 -12.15
N GLY A 426 -14.76 -16.53 -12.29
CA GLY A 426 -14.47 -17.11 -13.60
C GLY A 426 -15.72 -17.38 -14.46
N LYS A 427 -16.83 -17.79 -13.84
CA LYS A 427 -18.12 -17.99 -14.54
C LYS A 427 -18.70 -16.65 -15.00
N VAL A 428 -18.74 -15.66 -14.10
CA VAL A 428 -19.28 -14.33 -14.42
C VAL A 428 -18.44 -13.65 -15.51
N LEU A 429 -17.10 -13.82 -15.47
CA LEU A 429 -16.20 -13.32 -16.50
C LEU A 429 -16.51 -13.97 -17.87
N GLU A 430 -16.67 -15.29 -17.91
CA GLU A 430 -17.00 -16.01 -19.14
C GLU A 430 -18.35 -15.54 -19.73
N GLU A 431 -19.39 -15.44 -18.90
CA GLU A 431 -20.71 -14.95 -19.30
C GLU A 431 -20.65 -13.52 -19.85
N GLY A 432 -19.91 -12.63 -19.18
CA GLY A 432 -19.74 -11.24 -19.62
C GLY A 432 -19.03 -11.11 -20.97
N LEU A 433 -17.98 -11.91 -21.20
CA LEU A 433 -17.27 -11.90 -22.47
C LEU A 433 -18.12 -12.46 -23.63
N LEU A 434 -18.91 -13.52 -23.39
CA LEU A 434 -19.80 -14.07 -24.41
C LEU A 434 -20.98 -13.15 -24.71
N ALA A 435 -21.51 -12.43 -23.71
CA ALA A 435 -22.64 -11.52 -23.90
C ALA A 435 -22.27 -10.24 -24.68
N HIS A 436 -21.03 -9.76 -24.55
CA HIS A 436 -20.58 -8.48 -25.11
C HIS A 436 -19.57 -8.62 -26.26
N GLY A 437 -19.25 -9.85 -26.66
CA GLY A 437 -18.25 -10.19 -27.70
C GLY A 437 -18.72 -10.09 -29.17
N GLN A 438 -19.85 -9.44 -29.44
CA GLN A 438 -20.37 -9.23 -30.81
C GLN A 438 -20.73 -7.75 -31.06
N GLY A 439 -19.81 -6.84 -30.73
CA GLY A 439 -19.96 -5.41 -31.02
C GLY A 439 -18.85 -4.89 -31.90
#